data_f3d55c8e0a2e4a95535201cc944dc0ca
#
_entry.id   f3d55c8e0a2e4a95535201cc944dc0ca
#
_cell.length_a   1.000
_cell.length_b   1.000
_cell.length_c   1.000
_cell.angle_alpha   90.00
_cell.angle_beta   90.00
_cell.angle_gamma   90.00
#
_symmetry.space_group_name_H-M   'P 1'
#
loop_
_entity.id
_entity.type
_entity.pdbx_description
1 polymer ?
#
loop_
_entity_poly.entity_id
_entity_poly.type
_entity_poly.pdbx_seq_one_letter_code
_entity_poly.pdbx_strand_id
1 'polypeptide(L)'
;MSYNMNFRAKPIRDVYEQGFGYDAVLLAPQVSYEREKLQKTLAGATVMNIPPKIFARYDCGNLIDLVRNELWEEKQQRTLNSERTRRFFETNERILCVSVINSESTIHVDYRFYDRGEATVSGGIEQDELNFNDLEELIAVFLKLHPETSAIGLSVPGMVENDLISMPTRIHLAGGDIIPRLKEKFHLKVYAFNDVNMISTGIYWLEDRYRTLITYFLPDHSATGGAGIVVNGHLVRGEHSIAGEVLYLVDLLKLSDS
;
A
#
# COMPACT_ATOMS: atom_id res chain seq x y z
N MET A 1 7.47 -13.32 -3.41
CA MET A 1 7.15 -12.78 -2.07
C MET A 1 7.13 -13.92 -1.08
N SER A 2 7.98 -13.90 -0.05
CA SER A 2 7.92 -14.87 1.03
C SER A 2 6.89 -14.37 2.06
N TYR A 3 5.77 -15.07 2.17
CA TYR A 3 4.80 -14.78 3.24
C TYR A 3 5.31 -15.41 4.53
N ASN A 4 5.49 -14.61 5.56
CA ASN A 4 5.79 -15.12 6.90
C ASN A 4 4.46 -15.53 7.54
N MET A 5 4.15 -16.83 7.53
CA MET A 5 2.93 -17.39 8.13
C MET A 5 3.22 -17.87 9.54
N ASN A 6 2.41 -17.44 10.49
CA ASN A 6 2.49 -17.89 11.87
C ASN A 6 1.27 -18.75 12.21
N PHE A 7 1.46 -20.03 12.42
CA PHE A 7 0.42 -20.97 12.78
C PHE A 7 0.34 -21.18 14.29
N ARG A 8 -0.87 -21.16 14.84
CA ARG A 8 -1.13 -21.48 16.25
C ARG A 8 -2.30 -22.46 16.34
N ALA A 9 -2.07 -23.59 16.99
CA ALA A 9 -3.14 -24.53 17.33
C ALA A 9 -3.82 -24.11 18.64
N LYS A 10 -5.14 -24.04 18.64
CA LYS A 10 -5.95 -23.69 19.80
C LYS A 10 -7.22 -24.51 19.85
N PRO A 11 -7.77 -24.78 21.06
CA PRO A 11 -9.13 -25.29 21.21
C PRO A 11 -10.12 -24.31 20.58
N ILE A 12 -11.18 -24.85 19.97
CA ILE A 12 -12.19 -24.02 19.29
C ILE A 12 -12.85 -22.97 20.21
N ARG A 13 -13.01 -23.35 21.49
CA ARG A 13 -13.52 -22.43 22.51
C ARG A 13 -12.70 -21.16 22.63
N ASP A 14 -11.38 -21.31 22.63
CA ASP A 14 -10.45 -20.18 22.78
C ASP A 14 -10.46 -19.27 21.53
N VAL A 15 -10.80 -19.81 20.37
CA VAL A 15 -10.98 -19.01 19.14
C VAL A 15 -12.20 -18.09 19.26
N TYR A 16 -13.29 -18.56 19.86
CA TYR A 16 -14.47 -17.74 20.13
C TYR A 16 -14.22 -16.64 21.15
N GLU A 17 -13.44 -16.92 22.19
CA GLU A 17 -13.15 -15.97 23.28
C GLU A 17 -12.15 -14.89 22.86
N GLN A 18 -11.17 -15.22 22.04
CA GLN A 18 -10.09 -14.32 21.64
C GLN A 18 -10.31 -13.59 20.32
N GLY A 19 -11.39 -13.88 19.65
CA GLY A 19 -12.07 -13.28 18.48
C GLY A 19 -11.37 -12.36 17.47
N PHE A 20 -10.13 -11.92 17.68
CA PHE A 20 -9.49 -10.90 16.85
C PHE A 20 -8.04 -11.21 16.56
N GLY A 21 -7.59 -10.85 15.35
CA GLY A 21 -6.17 -10.89 14.97
C GLY A 21 -5.72 -12.13 14.19
N TYR A 22 -6.67 -12.86 13.57
CA TYR A 22 -6.35 -13.93 12.65
C TYR A 22 -6.71 -13.54 11.21
N ASP A 23 -5.80 -13.80 10.26
CA ASP A 23 -6.11 -13.68 8.83
C ASP A 23 -6.93 -14.89 8.36
N ALA A 24 -6.67 -16.06 8.93
CA ALA A 24 -7.38 -17.29 8.65
C ALA A 24 -7.56 -18.16 9.89
N VAL A 25 -8.66 -18.91 9.92
CA VAL A 25 -8.95 -19.96 10.90
C VAL A 25 -9.14 -21.28 10.17
N LEU A 26 -8.28 -22.25 10.47
CA LEU A 26 -8.30 -23.59 9.90
C LEU A 26 -9.00 -24.55 10.85
N LEU A 27 -10.08 -25.14 10.40
CA LEU A 27 -10.85 -26.08 11.19
C LEU A 27 -10.43 -27.51 10.88
N ALA A 28 -10.02 -28.24 11.92
CA ALA A 28 -9.81 -29.67 11.83
C ALA A 28 -11.15 -30.39 11.45
N PRO A 29 -11.11 -31.55 10.78
CA PRO A 29 -12.31 -32.23 10.32
C PRO A 29 -13.36 -32.48 11.41
N GLN A 30 -12.91 -32.68 12.65
CA GLN A 30 -13.78 -32.96 13.79
C GLN A 30 -14.68 -31.77 14.20
N VAL A 31 -14.27 -30.55 13.85
CA VAL A 31 -14.96 -29.31 14.21
C VAL A 31 -15.41 -28.52 12.98
N SER A 32 -15.39 -29.15 11.81
CA SER A 32 -15.75 -28.50 10.54
C SER A 32 -17.18 -27.98 10.50
N TYR A 33 -18.07 -28.52 11.32
CA TYR A 33 -19.46 -28.07 11.46
C TYR A 33 -19.60 -26.67 12.07
N GLU A 34 -18.56 -26.16 12.74
CA GLU A 34 -18.55 -24.80 13.31
C GLU A 34 -18.24 -23.70 12.28
N ARG A 35 -17.89 -24.06 11.03
CA ARG A 35 -17.45 -23.12 10.01
C ARG A 35 -18.39 -21.93 9.82
N GLU A 36 -19.67 -22.19 9.59
CA GLU A 36 -20.64 -21.14 9.33
C GLU A 36 -20.81 -20.16 10.50
N LYS A 37 -20.80 -20.71 11.72
CA LYS A 37 -20.94 -19.94 12.93
C LYS A 37 -19.70 -19.07 13.17
N LEU A 38 -18.51 -19.63 13.02
CA LEU A 38 -17.26 -18.90 13.14
C LEU A 38 -17.11 -17.83 12.07
N GLN A 39 -17.48 -18.11 10.82
CA GLN A 39 -17.43 -17.13 9.74
C GLN A 39 -18.31 -15.91 10.01
N LYS A 40 -19.46 -16.09 10.67
CA LYS A 40 -20.33 -14.98 11.10
C LYS A 40 -19.77 -14.23 12.31
N THR A 41 -19.06 -14.91 13.20
CA THR A 41 -18.52 -14.33 14.42
C THR A 41 -17.20 -13.60 14.20
N LEU A 42 -16.34 -14.16 13.35
CA LEU A 42 -15.02 -13.63 13.06
C LEU A 42 -15.07 -12.77 11.78
N ALA A 43 -15.63 -11.57 11.92
CA ALA A 43 -15.65 -10.61 10.81
C ALA A 43 -14.21 -10.21 10.43
N GLY A 44 -13.75 -10.63 9.27
CA GLY A 44 -12.43 -10.29 8.72
C GLY A 44 -11.43 -11.44 8.68
N ALA A 45 -11.71 -12.60 9.31
CA ALA A 45 -10.91 -13.81 9.15
C ALA A 45 -11.56 -14.76 8.13
N THR A 46 -10.75 -15.39 7.30
CA THR A 46 -11.21 -16.46 6.42
C THR A 46 -11.30 -17.76 7.20
N VAL A 47 -12.49 -18.36 7.30
CA VAL A 47 -12.69 -19.64 7.99
C VAL A 47 -12.77 -20.78 6.98
N MET A 48 -11.83 -21.70 7.04
CA MET A 48 -11.76 -22.82 6.10
C MET A 48 -11.60 -24.18 6.81
N ASN A 49 -12.09 -25.24 6.18
CA ASN A 49 -11.91 -26.59 6.69
C ASN A 49 -10.61 -27.19 6.15
N ILE A 50 -9.84 -27.85 6.99
CA ILE A 50 -8.72 -28.67 6.54
C ILE A 50 -9.28 -29.92 5.88
N PRO A 51 -8.95 -30.20 4.61
CA PRO A 51 -9.37 -31.41 3.94
C PRO A 51 -8.91 -32.66 4.72
N PRO A 52 -9.78 -33.66 4.91
CA PRO A 52 -9.45 -34.86 5.70
C PRO A 52 -8.18 -35.56 5.25
N LYS A 53 -7.88 -35.56 3.94
CA LYS A 53 -6.66 -36.18 3.39
C LYS A 53 -5.39 -35.43 3.82
N ILE A 54 -5.42 -34.09 3.84
CA ILE A 54 -4.31 -33.23 4.28
C ILE A 54 -4.11 -33.42 5.78
N PHE A 55 -5.21 -33.39 6.56
CA PHE A 55 -5.18 -33.58 8.00
C PHE A 55 -4.63 -34.95 8.41
N ALA A 56 -5.12 -36.04 7.81
CA ALA A 56 -4.72 -37.39 8.14
C ALA A 56 -3.25 -37.71 7.80
N ARG A 57 -2.67 -37.00 6.84
CA ARG A 57 -1.28 -37.20 6.38
C ARG A 57 -0.29 -36.23 7.02
N TYR A 58 -0.76 -35.30 7.84
CA TYR A 58 0.05 -34.19 8.38
C TYR A 58 0.77 -33.41 7.27
N ASP A 59 0.11 -33.22 6.13
CA ASP A 59 0.68 -32.66 4.91
C ASP A 59 0.73 -31.14 5.01
N CYS A 60 1.77 -30.64 5.67
CA CYS A 60 1.97 -29.20 5.89
C CYS A 60 2.18 -28.42 4.59
N GLY A 61 2.81 -29.04 3.58
CA GLY A 61 3.05 -28.38 2.29
C GLY A 61 1.75 -28.03 1.60
N ASN A 62 0.90 -29.01 1.40
CA ASN A 62 -0.42 -28.82 0.80
C ASN A 62 -1.36 -27.96 1.65
N LEU A 63 -1.19 -27.97 2.98
CA LEU A 63 -1.95 -27.08 3.87
C LEU A 63 -1.55 -25.60 3.66
N ILE A 64 -0.26 -25.32 3.56
CA ILE A 64 0.25 -23.96 3.28
C ILE A 64 -0.24 -23.46 1.91
N ASP A 65 -0.18 -24.32 0.90
CA ASP A 65 -0.64 -23.97 -0.44
C ASP A 65 -2.16 -23.73 -0.48
N LEU A 66 -2.95 -24.55 0.25
CA LEU A 66 -4.37 -24.33 0.41
C LEU A 66 -4.66 -22.95 1.02
N VAL A 67 -4.02 -22.64 2.15
CA VAL A 67 -4.20 -21.35 2.83
C VAL A 67 -3.81 -20.18 1.93
N ARG A 68 -2.67 -20.31 1.24
CA ARG A 68 -2.19 -19.27 0.33
C ARG A 68 -3.17 -19.01 -0.81
N ASN A 69 -3.66 -20.05 -1.43
CA ASN A 69 -4.58 -19.94 -2.57
C ASN A 69 -5.93 -19.35 -2.14
N GLU A 70 -6.51 -19.85 -1.05
CA GLU A 70 -7.80 -19.35 -0.55
C GLU A 70 -7.71 -17.88 -0.10
N LEU A 71 -6.67 -17.52 0.67
CA LEU A 71 -6.47 -16.12 1.09
C LEU A 71 -6.18 -15.19 -0.11
N TRP A 72 -5.47 -15.68 -1.10
CA TRP A 72 -5.18 -14.91 -2.32
C TRP A 72 -6.43 -14.73 -3.17
N GLU A 73 -7.15 -15.81 -3.44
CA GLU A 73 -8.39 -15.78 -4.22
C GLU A 73 -9.46 -14.92 -3.54
N GLU A 74 -9.67 -15.11 -2.24
CA GLU A 74 -10.63 -14.32 -1.47
C GLU A 74 -10.25 -12.83 -1.44
N LYS A 75 -8.97 -12.53 -1.27
CA LYS A 75 -8.48 -11.16 -1.30
C LYS A 75 -8.65 -10.51 -2.67
N GLN A 76 -8.32 -11.22 -3.75
CA GLN A 76 -8.56 -10.74 -5.11
C GLN A 76 -10.05 -10.55 -5.39
N GLN A 77 -10.88 -11.53 -5.03
CA GLN A 77 -12.31 -11.47 -5.25
C GLN A 77 -12.97 -10.32 -4.49
N ARG A 78 -12.59 -10.11 -3.23
CA ARG A 78 -13.06 -8.97 -2.43
C ARG A 78 -12.62 -7.63 -3.04
N THR A 79 -11.38 -7.53 -3.46
CA THR A 79 -10.82 -6.33 -4.08
C THR A 79 -11.52 -6.00 -5.39
N LEU A 80 -11.74 -6.99 -6.25
CA LEU A 80 -12.39 -6.80 -7.56
C LEU A 80 -13.90 -6.53 -7.47
N ASN A 81 -14.57 -7.03 -6.42
CA ASN A 81 -16.02 -6.92 -6.27
C ASN A 81 -16.45 -5.77 -5.36
N SER A 82 -15.53 -5.08 -4.72
CA SER A 82 -15.86 -3.96 -3.84
C SER A 82 -16.32 -2.76 -4.67
N GLU A 83 -17.48 -2.21 -4.32
CA GLU A 83 -17.99 -0.99 -4.96
C GLU A 83 -17.02 0.18 -4.79
N ARG A 84 -16.32 0.24 -3.66
CA ARG A 84 -15.28 1.24 -3.37
C ARG A 84 -14.11 1.11 -4.35
N THR A 85 -13.56 -0.11 -4.52
CA THR A 85 -12.47 -0.38 -5.45
C THR A 85 -12.88 -0.08 -6.87
N ARG A 86 -14.09 -0.53 -7.27
CA ARG A 86 -14.63 -0.25 -8.59
C ARG A 86 -14.70 1.25 -8.86
N ARG A 87 -15.26 2.04 -7.93
CA ARG A 87 -15.32 3.50 -8.06
C ARG A 87 -13.94 4.15 -8.12
N PHE A 88 -12.96 3.61 -7.42
CA PHE A 88 -11.59 4.12 -7.47
C PHE A 88 -10.97 3.96 -8.86
N PHE A 89 -11.25 2.85 -9.54
CA PHE A 89 -10.75 2.57 -10.88
C PHE A 89 -11.69 3.04 -12.01
N GLU A 90 -12.92 3.46 -11.71
CA GLU A 90 -13.83 4.06 -12.71
C GLU A 90 -13.34 5.46 -13.11
N THR A 91 -12.44 5.52 -14.04
CA THR A 91 -11.92 6.77 -14.62
C THR A 91 -11.76 6.64 -16.12
N ASN A 92 -11.99 7.74 -16.84
CA ASN A 92 -11.67 7.84 -18.26
C ASN A 92 -10.28 8.44 -18.49
N GLU A 93 -9.55 8.76 -17.44
CA GLU A 93 -8.22 9.33 -17.52
C GLU A 93 -7.18 8.26 -17.87
N ARG A 94 -6.16 8.69 -18.59
CA ARG A 94 -4.94 7.93 -18.86
C ARG A 94 -3.81 8.56 -18.07
N ILE A 95 -3.34 7.86 -17.08
CA ILE A 95 -2.49 8.44 -16.04
C ILE A 95 -1.13 7.76 -16.04
N LEU A 96 -0.08 8.57 -16.20
CA LEU A 96 1.28 8.16 -15.90
C LEU A 96 1.54 8.39 -14.41
N CYS A 97 1.68 7.32 -13.64
CA CYS A 97 2.10 7.38 -12.25
C CYS A 97 3.59 7.15 -12.14
N VAL A 98 4.31 8.05 -11.49
CA VAL A 98 5.74 7.95 -11.21
C VAL A 98 5.96 7.99 -9.70
N SER A 99 6.67 7.01 -9.19
CA SER A 99 7.00 6.89 -7.77
C SER A 99 8.50 7.00 -7.59
N VAL A 100 8.93 7.93 -6.75
CA VAL A 100 10.32 8.09 -6.34
C VAL A 100 10.47 7.47 -4.97
N ILE A 101 11.32 6.45 -4.86
CA ILE A 101 11.54 5.68 -3.64
C ILE A 101 13.01 5.85 -3.26
N ASN A 102 13.26 6.40 -2.08
CA ASN A 102 14.60 6.52 -1.54
C ASN A 102 14.95 5.26 -0.72
N SER A 103 15.94 4.49 -1.16
CA SER A 103 16.51 3.40 -0.40
C SER A 103 17.89 3.81 0.18
N GLU A 104 18.52 2.94 0.96
CA GLU A 104 19.77 3.28 1.68
C GLU A 104 20.91 3.75 0.75
N SER A 105 21.05 3.16 -0.41
CA SER A 105 22.14 3.40 -1.35
C SER A 105 21.72 3.95 -2.70
N THR A 106 20.46 3.72 -3.09
CA THR A 106 19.96 4.03 -4.43
C THR A 106 18.60 4.70 -4.38
N ILE A 107 18.26 5.41 -5.43
CA ILE A 107 16.93 5.96 -5.68
C ILE A 107 16.28 5.12 -6.76
N HIS A 108 15.11 4.57 -6.46
CA HIS A 108 14.29 3.87 -7.43
C HIS A 108 13.24 4.83 -7.97
N VAL A 109 13.13 4.90 -9.28
CA VAL A 109 12.05 5.62 -9.95
C VAL A 109 11.21 4.60 -10.70
N ASP A 110 10.08 4.27 -10.11
CA ASP A 110 9.13 3.34 -10.70
C ASP A 110 8.03 4.10 -11.45
N TYR A 111 7.58 3.54 -12.56
CA TYR A 111 6.43 4.09 -13.28
C TYR A 111 5.38 3.03 -13.58
N ARG A 112 4.14 3.48 -13.62
CA ARG A 112 3.00 2.72 -14.14
C ARG A 112 2.13 3.60 -15.00
N PHE A 113 1.73 3.07 -16.13
CA PHE A 113 0.73 3.70 -16.96
C PHE A 113 -0.62 3.02 -16.77
N TYR A 114 -1.63 3.80 -16.46
CA TYR A 114 -3.00 3.36 -16.30
C TYR A 114 -3.84 3.86 -17.47
N ASP A 115 -4.44 2.95 -18.23
CA ASP A 115 -5.48 3.27 -19.20
C ASP A 115 -6.84 3.00 -18.55
N ARG A 116 -7.55 4.07 -18.24
CA ARG A 116 -8.90 4.01 -17.66
C ARG A 116 -9.03 3.09 -16.45
N GLY A 117 -8.09 3.19 -15.55
CA GLY A 117 -8.05 2.44 -14.29
C GLY A 117 -7.30 1.11 -14.35
N GLU A 118 -6.94 0.60 -15.53
CA GLU A 118 -6.17 -0.62 -15.68
C GLU A 118 -4.67 -0.33 -15.88
N ALA A 119 -3.82 -0.96 -15.08
CA ALA A 119 -2.36 -0.85 -15.25
C ALA A 119 -1.94 -1.67 -16.46
N THR A 120 -1.46 -1.00 -17.50
CA THR A 120 -1.08 -1.63 -18.78
C THR A 120 0.40 -1.78 -18.96
N VAL A 121 1.20 -0.86 -18.41
CA VAL A 121 2.66 -0.88 -18.49
C VAL A 121 3.24 -0.51 -17.13
N SER A 122 4.34 -1.14 -16.77
CA SER A 122 5.13 -0.79 -15.60
C SER A 122 6.60 -1.02 -15.85
N GLY A 123 7.46 -0.25 -15.19
CA GLY A 123 8.90 -0.40 -15.22
C GLY A 123 9.53 0.48 -14.14
N GLY A 124 10.85 0.45 -14.07
CA GLY A 124 11.59 1.24 -13.11
C GLY A 124 13.05 1.36 -13.51
N ILE A 125 13.73 2.31 -12.91
CA ILE A 125 15.16 2.54 -13.01
C ILE A 125 15.74 2.77 -11.64
N GLU A 126 17.02 2.46 -11.48
CA GLU A 126 17.80 2.73 -10.28
C GLU A 126 18.85 3.79 -10.59
N GLN A 127 19.05 4.71 -9.65
CA GLN A 127 20.04 5.80 -9.74
C GLN A 127 20.66 6.07 -8.37
N ASP A 128 21.89 6.55 -8.34
CA ASP A 128 22.56 6.95 -7.10
C ASP A 128 22.06 8.31 -6.60
N GLU A 129 21.73 9.20 -7.54
CA GLU A 129 21.21 10.54 -7.30
C GLU A 129 20.08 10.85 -8.29
N LEU A 130 19.14 11.67 -7.89
CA LEU A 130 18.06 12.13 -8.73
C LEU A 130 17.90 13.64 -8.57
N ASN A 131 18.04 14.38 -9.65
CA ASN A 131 17.71 15.79 -9.68
C ASN A 131 16.44 16.05 -10.51
N PHE A 132 15.98 17.30 -10.50
CA PHE A 132 14.75 17.66 -11.20
C PHE A 132 14.84 17.42 -12.72
N ASN A 133 15.96 17.76 -13.34
CA ASN A 133 16.10 17.59 -14.79
C ASN A 133 16.06 16.12 -15.19
N ASP A 134 16.67 15.24 -14.39
CA ASP A 134 16.63 13.79 -14.62
C ASP A 134 15.19 13.28 -14.54
N LEU A 135 14.44 13.67 -13.51
CA LEU A 135 13.03 13.29 -13.38
C LEU A 135 12.20 13.83 -14.56
N GLU A 136 12.44 15.07 -14.98
CA GLU A 136 11.74 15.69 -16.10
C GLU A 136 12.04 14.95 -17.42
N GLU A 137 13.30 14.57 -17.65
CA GLU A 137 13.71 13.80 -18.84
C GLU A 137 13.08 12.40 -18.83
N LEU A 138 13.05 11.73 -17.69
CA LEU A 138 12.39 10.44 -17.54
C LEU A 138 10.90 10.53 -17.87
N ILE A 139 10.21 11.52 -17.31
CA ILE A 139 8.79 11.75 -17.61
C ILE A 139 8.62 12.03 -19.10
N ALA A 140 9.49 12.83 -19.72
CA ALA A 140 9.42 13.11 -21.16
C ALA A 140 9.58 11.85 -22.02
N VAL A 141 10.46 10.92 -21.62
CA VAL A 141 10.61 9.62 -22.30
C VAL A 141 9.34 8.79 -22.15
N PHE A 142 8.76 8.72 -20.95
CA PHE A 142 7.52 7.98 -20.72
C PHE A 142 6.35 8.55 -21.52
N LEU A 143 6.22 9.87 -21.59
CA LEU A 143 5.16 10.52 -22.37
C LEU A 143 5.32 10.34 -23.88
N LYS A 144 6.54 10.17 -24.38
CA LYS A 144 6.77 9.80 -25.78
C LYS A 144 6.29 8.39 -26.11
N LEU A 145 6.40 7.47 -25.16
CA LEU A 145 5.91 6.10 -25.31
C LEU A 145 4.38 6.02 -25.15
N HIS A 146 3.81 6.93 -24.38
CA HIS A 146 2.37 7.00 -24.06
C HIS A 146 1.82 8.41 -24.33
N PRO A 147 1.74 8.84 -25.62
CA PRO A 147 1.30 10.20 -25.99
C PRO A 147 -0.18 10.46 -25.64
N GLU A 148 -0.95 9.41 -25.36
CA GLU A 148 -2.34 9.47 -24.95
C GLU A 148 -2.53 9.85 -23.47
N THR A 149 -1.44 10.06 -22.72
CA THR A 149 -1.50 10.44 -21.30
C THR A 149 -2.24 11.76 -21.10
N SER A 150 -3.17 11.78 -20.17
CA SER A 150 -3.98 12.96 -19.81
C SER A 150 -3.60 13.61 -18.49
N ALA A 151 -2.90 12.85 -17.62
CA ALA A 151 -2.45 13.34 -16.33
C ALA A 151 -1.17 12.62 -15.86
N ILE A 152 -0.43 13.27 -14.98
CA ILE A 152 0.76 12.73 -14.30
C ILE A 152 0.48 12.69 -12.80
N GLY A 153 0.69 11.55 -12.17
CA GLY A 153 0.70 11.38 -10.72
C GLY A 153 2.13 11.15 -10.23
N LEU A 154 2.57 11.94 -9.27
CA LEU A 154 3.88 11.78 -8.62
C LEU A 154 3.70 11.32 -7.18
N SER A 155 4.40 10.27 -6.80
CA SER A 155 4.59 9.85 -5.42
C SER A 155 6.04 10.11 -5.04
N VAL A 156 6.26 10.94 -4.04
CA VAL A 156 7.59 11.39 -3.66
C VAL A 156 7.79 11.29 -2.15
N PRO A 157 9.00 10.96 -1.68
CA PRO A 157 9.32 11.08 -0.27
C PRO A 157 9.38 12.56 0.13
N GLY A 158 8.89 12.89 1.32
CA GLY A 158 8.85 14.26 1.83
C GLY A 158 7.47 14.91 1.79
N MET A 159 7.40 16.14 2.27
CA MET A 159 6.12 16.87 2.33
C MET A 159 5.76 17.47 0.99
N VAL A 160 4.47 17.39 0.65
CA VAL A 160 3.90 18.03 -0.54
C VAL A 160 2.79 18.96 -0.08
N GLU A 161 3.00 20.27 -0.25
CA GLU A 161 2.05 21.32 0.12
C GLU A 161 2.00 22.41 -0.96
N ASN A 162 0.79 22.78 -1.38
CA ASN A 162 0.57 23.88 -2.33
C ASN A 162 1.42 23.78 -3.61
N ASP A 163 1.52 22.59 -4.19
CA ASP A 163 2.37 22.30 -5.36
C ASP A 163 3.88 22.42 -5.10
N LEU A 164 4.30 22.59 -3.85
CA LEU A 164 5.70 22.58 -3.43
C LEU A 164 6.08 21.23 -2.82
N ILE A 165 7.29 20.78 -3.09
CA ILE A 165 7.86 19.57 -2.53
C ILE A 165 9.03 19.93 -1.62
N SER A 166 8.94 19.52 -0.34
CA SER A 166 10.01 19.67 0.63
C SER A 166 10.59 18.30 0.96
N MET A 167 11.86 18.10 0.65
CA MET A 167 12.49 16.77 0.71
C MET A 167 13.74 16.74 1.61
N PRO A 168 14.04 15.57 2.21
CA PRO A 168 15.36 15.32 2.79
C PRO A 168 16.43 15.04 1.73
N THR A 169 17.62 15.31 2.06
CA THR A 169 18.92 15.59 1.50
C THR A 169 19.49 14.82 0.30
N ARG A 170 18.98 13.71 -0.16
CA ARG A 170 19.57 12.96 -1.32
C ARG A 170 18.86 13.17 -2.64
N ILE A 171 17.61 13.55 -2.58
CA ILE A 171 16.81 13.80 -3.76
C ILE A 171 16.81 15.30 -3.95
N HIS A 172 17.60 15.78 -4.88
CA HIS A 172 17.75 17.20 -5.19
C HIS A 172 16.55 17.76 -5.97
N LEU A 173 15.37 17.34 -5.55
CA LEU A 173 14.11 17.88 -6.06
C LEU A 173 13.65 19.09 -5.22
N ALA A 174 14.41 19.46 -4.21
CA ALA A 174 14.13 20.64 -3.40
C ALA A 174 14.40 21.92 -4.20
N GLY A 175 13.39 22.71 -4.37
CA GLY A 175 13.43 23.97 -5.13
C GLY A 175 12.02 24.50 -5.41
N GLY A 176 11.03 23.81 -4.94
CA GLY A 176 9.68 24.31 -4.74
C GLY A 176 8.76 24.28 -5.95
N ASP A 177 9.23 24.37 -7.18
CA ASP A 177 8.38 24.61 -8.35
C ASP A 177 8.26 23.44 -9.35
N ILE A 178 8.60 22.22 -8.91
CA ILE A 178 8.58 21.02 -9.78
C ILE A 178 7.21 20.82 -10.43
N ILE A 179 6.15 20.88 -9.64
CA ILE A 179 4.79 20.63 -10.13
C ILE A 179 4.36 21.71 -11.13
N PRO A 180 4.51 23.02 -10.84
CA PRO A 180 4.27 24.08 -11.80
C PRO A 180 5.08 23.91 -13.11
N ARG A 181 6.37 23.59 -13.01
CA ARG A 181 7.24 23.41 -14.18
C ARG A 181 6.81 22.22 -15.05
N LEU A 182 6.44 21.09 -14.43
CA LEU A 182 5.92 19.93 -15.18
C LEU A 182 4.58 20.25 -15.84
N LYS A 183 3.69 20.99 -15.16
CA LYS A 183 2.41 21.45 -15.73
C LYS A 183 2.65 22.34 -16.94
N GLU A 184 3.58 23.28 -16.84
CA GLU A 184 3.94 24.21 -17.92
C GLU A 184 4.59 23.47 -19.11
N LYS A 185 5.57 22.60 -18.82
CA LYS A 185 6.32 21.90 -19.88
C LYS A 185 5.47 20.91 -20.67
N PHE A 186 4.65 20.13 -19.99
CA PHE A 186 3.90 19.04 -20.62
C PHE A 186 2.45 19.38 -20.94
N HIS A 187 1.95 20.51 -20.48
CA HIS A 187 0.56 20.94 -20.64
C HIS A 187 -0.46 19.88 -20.14
N LEU A 188 -0.07 19.14 -19.10
CA LEU A 188 -0.87 18.10 -18.47
C LEU A 188 -1.25 18.47 -17.03
N LYS A 189 -2.30 17.82 -16.51
CA LYS A 189 -2.58 17.84 -15.08
C LYS A 189 -1.46 17.09 -14.35
N VAL A 190 -0.89 17.69 -13.33
CA VAL A 190 0.14 17.06 -12.48
C VAL A 190 -0.33 17.10 -11.04
N TYR A 191 -0.35 15.94 -10.42
CA TYR A 191 -0.69 15.73 -9.03
C TYR A 191 0.50 15.11 -8.32
N ALA A 192 0.91 15.68 -7.19
CA ALA A 192 1.96 15.10 -6.37
C ALA A 192 1.48 14.84 -4.95
N PHE A 193 2.00 13.78 -4.37
CA PHE A 193 1.64 13.33 -3.04
C PHE A 193 2.88 12.77 -2.33
N ASN A 194 2.88 12.89 -1.01
CA ASN A 194 3.82 12.14 -0.19
C ASN A 194 3.61 10.63 -0.37
N ASP A 195 4.70 9.87 -0.42
CA ASP A 195 4.71 8.43 -0.69
C ASP A 195 3.89 7.61 0.33
N VAL A 196 4.06 7.87 1.64
CA VAL A 196 3.32 7.17 2.69
C VAL A 196 1.82 7.49 2.62
N ASN A 197 1.47 8.73 2.32
CA ASN A 197 0.08 9.15 2.12
C ASN A 197 -0.56 8.46 0.91
N MET A 198 0.20 8.28 -0.18
CA MET A 198 -0.27 7.54 -1.37
C MET A 198 -0.47 6.07 -1.07
N ILE A 199 0.48 5.41 -0.39
CA ILE A 199 0.37 4.02 0.05
C ILE A 199 -0.89 3.85 0.91
N SER A 200 -1.08 4.72 1.90
CA SER A 200 -2.23 4.66 2.81
C SER A 200 -3.56 4.83 2.08
N THR A 201 -3.60 5.78 1.15
CA THR A 201 -4.78 6.02 0.31
C THR A 201 -5.07 4.80 -0.57
N GLY A 202 -4.04 4.25 -1.22
CA GLY A 202 -4.16 3.05 -2.05
C GLY A 202 -4.70 1.85 -1.24
N ILE A 203 -4.11 1.56 -0.09
CA ILE A 203 -4.57 0.47 0.79
C ILE A 203 -6.02 0.70 1.22
N TYR A 204 -6.38 1.92 1.60
CA TYR A 204 -7.75 2.24 2.01
C TYR A 204 -8.77 1.96 0.90
N TRP A 205 -8.47 2.32 -0.35
CA TRP A 205 -9.36 2.11 -1.48
C TRP A 205 -9.39 0.67 -1.99
N LEU A 206 -8.30 -0.06 -1.82
CA LEU A 206 -8.22 -1.48 -2.19
C LEU A 206 -8.81 -2.40 -1.12
N GLU A 207 -8.83 -1.98 0.15
CA GLU A 207 -9.35 -2.75 1.29
C GLU A 207 -10.65 -2.09 1.81
N ASP A 208 -11.82 -2.59 1.41
CA ASP A 208 -13.11 -1.96 1.72
C ASP A 208 -13.61 -2.12 3.17
N ARG A 209 -12.87 -2.86 3.99
CA ARG A 209 -13.21 -3.20 5.38
C ARG A 209 -12.95 -2.10 6.40
N TYR A 210 -12.21 -1.06 6.05
CA TYR A 210 -11.81 -0.02 7.00
C TYR A 210 -12.62 1.27 6.80
N ARG A 211 -13.04 1.89 7.91
CA ARG A 211 -13.51 3.28 7.93
C ARG A 211 -12.37 4.24 8.22
N THR A 212 -11.44 3.80 9.06
CA THR A 212 -10.22 4.53 9.39
C THR A 212 -9.05 3.60 9.20
N LEU A 213 -8.06 4.04 8.46
CA LEU A 213 -6.81 3.33 8.25
C LEU A 213 -5.66 4.23 8.69
N ILE A 214 -4.78 3.69 9.49
CA ILE A 214 -3.49 4.30 9.82
C ILE A 214 -2.42 3.32 9.32
N THR A 215 -1.62 3.78 8.39
CA THR A 215 -0.49 3.01 7.86
C THR A 215 0.78 3.62 8.39
N TYR A 216 1.61 2.84 9.04
CA TYR A 216 2.91 3.26 9.50
C TYR A 216 3.99 2.62 8.63
N PHE A 217 4.89 3.44 8.12
CA PHE A 217 6.02 3.01 7.31
C PHE A 217 7.31 3.41 8.01
N LEU A 218 8.14 2.43 8.32
CA LEU A 218 9.47 2.60 8.86
C LEU A 218 10.44 1.91 7.90
N PRO A 219 11.26 2.65 7.16
CA PRO A 219 12.29 2.05 6.32
C PRO A 219 13.29 1.27 7.16
N ASP A 220 13.80 0.15 6.63
CA ASP A 220 14.85 -0.61 7.30
C ASP A 220 16.03 0.29 7.63
N HIS A 221 16.55 0.17 8.86
CA HIS A 221 17.67 0.96 9.37
C HIS A 221 17.45 2.49 9.43
N SER A 222 16.22 2.97 9.25
CA SER A 222 15.89 4.39 9.43
C SER A 222 15.43 4.68 10.84
N ALA A 223 15.92 5.78 11.42
CA ALA A 223 15.40 6.32 12.67
C ALA A 223 14.08 7.09 12.48
N THR A 224 13.67 7.30 11.25
CA THR A 224 12.53 8.13 10.89
C THR A 224 11.52 7.34 10.07
N GLY A 225 10.27 7.42 10.49
CA GLY A 225 9.15 6.80 9.78
C GLY A 225 8.04 7.82 9.55
N GLY A 226 7.16 7.50 8.63
CA GLY A 226 5.96 8.27 8.34
C GLY A 226 4.70 7.45 8.57
N ALA A 227 3.59 8.12 8.83
CA ALA A 227 2.27 7.50 8.88
C ALA A 227 1.32 8.23 7.94
N GLY A 228 0.52 7.46 7.24
CA GLY A 228 -0.61 7.99 6.47
C GLY A 228 -1.90 7.66 7.20
N ILE A 229 -2.78 8.64 7.31
CA ILE A 229 -4.04 8.52 8.04
C ILE A 229 -5.19 8.79 7.08
N VAL A 230 -6.07 7.81 6.89
CA VAL A 230 -7.27 7.95 6.05
C VAL A 230 -8.51 7.70 6.89
N VAL A 231 -9.44 8.66 6.88
CA VAL A 231 -10.70 8.60 7.63
C VAL A 231 -11.87 8.80 6.69
N ASN A 232 -12.77 7.83 6.62
CA ASN A 232 -13.96 7.87 5.74
C ASN A 232 -13.62 8.21 4.27
N GLY A 233 -12.49 7.72 3.75
CA GLY A 233 -12.04 7.99 2.38
C GLY A 233 -11.25 9.27 2.19
N HIS A 234 -11.05 10.06 3.23
CA HIS A 234 -10.32 11.31 3.18
C HIS A 234 -8.97 11.18 3.86
N LEU A 235 -7.91 11.55 3.15
CA LEU A 235 -6.58 11.65 3.71
C LEU A 235 -6.53 12.81 4.72
N VAL A 236 -6.10 12.51 5.94
CA VAL A 236 -5.86 13.53 6.98
C VAL A 236 -4.49 14.14 6.74
N ARG A 237 -4.46 15.40 6.36
CA ARG A 237 -3.21 16.12 6.09
C ARG A 237 -2.67 16.89 7.28
N GLY A 238 -3.55 17.30 8.20
CA GLY A 238 -3.19 18.20 9.28
C GLY A 238 -2.87 19.62 8.79
N GLU A 239 -2.42 20.44 9.70
CA GLU A 239 -1.87 21.76 9.36
C GLU A 239 -0.49 21.57 8.69
N HIS A 240 -0.21 22.30 7.63
CA HIS A 240 1.02 22.21 6.84
C HIS A 240 1.38 20.81 6.32
N SER A 241 0.36 19.94 6.12
CA SER A 241 0.54 18.57 5.63
C SER A 241 1.44 17.68 6.50
N ILE A 242 1.53 17.95 7.81
CA ILE A 242 2.39 17.24 8.77
C ILE A 242 1.67 16.10 9.53
N ALA A 243 0.39 15.82 9.24
CA ALA A 243 -0.28 14.69 9.88
C ALA A 243 0.44 13.37 9.53
N GLY A 244 0.79 12.61 10.57
CA GLY A 244 1.51 11.35 10.38
C GLY A 244 3.04 11.46 10.35
N GLU A 245 3.59 12.66 10.47
CA GLU A 245 5.03 12.85 10.66
C GLU A 245 5.42 12.42 12.08
N VAL A 246 5.86 11.17 12.21
CA VAL A 246 6.21 10.55 13.51
C VAL A 246 7.71 10.53 13.76
N LEU A 247 8.44 11.40 13.10
CA LEU A 247 9.90 11.54 13.15
C LEU A 247 10.48 11.53 14.57
N TYR A 248 9.76 12.11 15.52
CA TYR A 248 10.23 12.28 16.89
C TYR A 248 9.64 11.28 17.89
N LEU A 249 8.78 10.35 17.45
CA LEU A 249 8.13 9.42 18.37
C LEU A 249 9.14 8.45 19.00
N VAL A 250 10.16 8.06 18.24
CA VAL A 250 11.22 7.15 18.72
C VAL A 250 12.09 7.84 19.77
N ASP A 251 12.37 9.13 19.64
CA ASP A 251 13.15 9.88 20.61
C ASP A 251 12.34 10.18 21.87
N LEU A 252 11.04 10.42 21.75
CA LEU A 252 10.14 10.56 22.90
C LEU A 252 9.99 9.25 23.69
N LEU A 253 9.96 8.10 23.02
CA LEU A 253 9.90 6.79 23.68
C LEU A 253 11.20 6.46 24.43
N LYS A 254 12.35 6.85 23.91
CA LYS A 254 13.65 6.68 24.58
C LYS A 254 13.81 7.58 25.83
N LEU A 255 13.12 8.71 25.88
CA LEU A 255 13.13 9.61 27.03
C LEU A 255 12.23 9.12 28.18
N SER A 256 11.32 8.17 27.93
CA SER A 256 10.47 7.59 28.99
C SER A 256 11.14 6.49 29.80
N ASP A 257 12.30 5.98 29.36
CA ASP A 257 13.06 4.92 30.03
C ASP A 257 14.27 5.47 30.80
N SER A 258 14.40 6.78 30.92
CA SER A 258 15.41 7.52 31.71
C SER A 258 14.76 8.23 32.90
#